data_340e84a856c5cb8581351c58105c57e7
#
_entry.id   340e84a856c5cb8581351c58105c57e7
#
_cell.length_a   1.000
_cell.length_b   1.000
_cell.length_c   1.000
_cell.angle_alpha   90.00
_cell.angle_beta   90.00
_cell.angle_gamma   90.00
#
_symmetry.space_group_name_H-M   'P 1'
#
loop_
_entity.id
_entity.type
_entity.pdbx_description
1 polymer ?
#
loop_
_entity_poly.entity_id
_entity_poly.type
_entity_poly.pdbx_seq_one_letter_code
_entity_poly.pdbx_strand_id
1 'polypeptide(L)'
;MTLIKMTDLDLHAKRVLIREDLNVPIKDGMITSDQRLQAALPTLRAALQANAAVIVLSHLGRPVEGAIDNRLSLQPVADYLKQQLSCPVHFVSDYLDGVDAKPGELIICENVRFNVGEKANDADLSKRLAKLC
;
A
#
# COMPACT_ATOMS: atom_id res chain seq x y z
N MET A 1 2.75 -29.59 -4.97
CA MET A 1 3.40 -28.25 -5.15
C MET A 1 3.42 -27.55 -3.81
N THR A 2 4.58 -27.06 -3.39
CA THR A 2 4.74 -26.33 -2.15
C THR A 2 4.58 -24.84 -2.41
N LEU A 3 3.66 -24.19 -1.70
CA LEU A 3 3.52 -22.75 -1.79
C LEU A 3 4.58 -22.05 -0.90
N ILE A 4 5.27 -21.08 -1.48
CA ILE A 4 6.18 -20.24 -0.73
C ILE A 4 5.35 -19.11 -0.08
N LYS A 5 5.40 -19.05 1.24
CA LYS A 5 4.73 -17.97 2.00
C LYS A 5 5.70 -16.81 2.17
N MET A 6 5.16 -15.61 2.35
CA MET A 6 5.99 -14.44 2.66
C MET A 6 6.90 -14.69 3.87
N THR A 7 6.38 -15.37 4.90
CA THR A 7 7.14 -15.71 6.11
C THR A 7 8.25 -16.73 5.90
N ASP A 8 8.28 -17.40 4.75
CA ASP A 8 9.36 -18.33 4.37
C ASP A 8 10.55 -17.61 3.74
N LEU A 9 10.43 -16.31 3.45
CA LEU A 9 11.45 -15.52 2.79
C LEU A 9 12.22 -14.69 3.82
N ASP A 10 13.50 -14.45 3.51
CA ASP A 10 14.31 -13.49 4.28
C ASP A 10 13.96 -12.06 3.82
N LEU A 11 13.20 -11.36 4.63
CA LEU A 11 12.75 -9.99 4.35
C LEU A 11 13.61 -8.93 5.05
N HIS A 12 14.59 -9.33 5.86
CA HIS A 12 15.38 -8.39 6.65
C HIS A 12 16.08 -7.35 5.78
N ALA A 13 15.84 -6.08 6.08
CA ALA A 13 16.39 -4.93 5.37
C ALA A 13 16.03 -4.86 3.87
N LYS A 14 15.06 -5.66 3.42
CA LYS A 14 14.61 -5.65 2.03
C LYS A 14 13.40 -4.74 1.84
N ARG A 15 13.29 -4.17 0.65
CA ARG A 15 12.12 -3.39 0.25
C ARG A 15 11.07 -4.36 -0.25
N VAL A 16 9.95 -4.44 0.46
CA VAL A 16 8.86 -5.39 0.17
C VAL A 16 7.64 -4.63 -0.30
N LEU A 17 7.25 -4.85 -1.54
CA LEU A 17 6.05 -4.26 -2.14
C LEU A 17 4.88 -5.20 -1.91
N ILE A 18 3.85 -4.71 -1.21
CA ILE A 18 2.66 -5.50 -0.88
C ILE A 18 1.43 -4.80 -1.48
N ARG A 19 0.71 -5.51 -2.34
CA ARG A 19 -0.59 -5.04 -2.81
C ARG A 19 -1.68 -5.63 -1.92
N GLU A 20 -2.43 -4.76 -1.25
CA GLU A 20 -3.51 -5.16 -0.35
C GLU A 20 -4.86 -4.65 -0.86
N ASP A 21 -5.93 -5.30 -0.44
CA ASP A 21 -7.28 -4.80 -0.66
C ASP A 21 -7.68 -3.91 0.51
N LEU A 22 -7.41 -2.62 0.37
CA LEU A 22 -7.78 -1.60 1.34
C LEU A 22 -8.93 -0.73 0.82
N ASN A 23 -9.73 -1.27 -0.11
CA ASN A 23 -10.89 -0.60 -0.68
C ASN A 23 -12.05 -0.63 0.33
N VAL A 24 -11.98 0.25 1.32
CA VAL A 24 -12.95 0.34 2.40
C VAL A 24 -13.97 1.44 2.12
N PRO A 25 -15.21 1.33 2.66
CA PRO A 25 -16.19 2.40 2.53
C PRO A 25 -15.75 3.63 3.33
N ILE A 26 -15.76 4.78 2.68
CA ILE A 26 -15.45 6.08 3.30
C ILE A 26 -16.62 7.02 3.05
N LYS A 27 -17.12 7.64 4.11
CA LYS A 27 -18.19 8.63 4.05
C LYS A 27 -17.74 9.88 4.80
N ASP A 28 -17.81 11.02 4.12
CA ASP A 28 -17.41 12.31 4.67
C ASP A 28 -15.98 12.30 5.25
N GLY A 29 -15.06 11.62 4.55
CA GLY A 29 -13.67 11.47 4.95
C GLY A 29 -13.42 10.48 6.08
N MET A 30 -14.46 9.76 6.52
CA MET A 30 -14.36 8.79 7.62
C MET A 30 -14.57 7.36 7.13
N ILE A 31 -13.75 6.45 7.60
CA ILE A 31 -13.89 5.01 7.31
C ILE A 31 -15.09 4.49 8.11
N THR A 32 -16.08 3.91 7.40
CA THR A 32 -17.30 3.39 8.02
C THR A 32 -17.23 1.90 8.33
N SER A 33 -16.27 1.17 7.75
CA SER A 33 -15.99 -0.22 8.08
C SER A 33 -14.50 -0.48 7.87
N ASP A 34 -13.84 -1.05 8.86
CA ASP A 34 -12.40 -1.33 8.83
C ASP A 34 -12.06 -2.82 8.68
N GLN A 35 -13.03 -3.65 8.28
CA GLN A 35 -12.84 -5.11 8.19
C GLN A 35 -11.65 -5.48 7.29
N ARG A 36 -11.53 -4.87 6.12
CA ARG A 36 -10.42 -5.13 5.20
C ARG A 36 -9.08 -4.64 5.76
N LEU A 37 -9.09 -3.54 6.49
CA LEU A 37 -7.89 -3.03 7.14
C LEU A 37 -7.43 -3.98 8.24
N GLN A 38 -8.36 -4.47 9.07
CA GLN A 38 -8.03 -5.45 10.10
C GLN A 38 -7.49 -6.75 9.49
N ALA A 39 -8.04 -7.18 8.35
CA ALA A 39 -7.56 -8.38 7.66
C ALA A 39 -6.15 -8.21 7.10
N ALA A 40 -5.75 -6.99 6.72
CA ALA A 40 -4.42 -6.70 6.18
C ALA A 40 -3.34 -6.56 7.27
N LEU A 41 -3.73 -6.17 8.49
CA LEU A 41 -2.77 -5.88 9.57
C LEU A 41 -1.82 -7.03 9.88
N PRO A 42 -2.25 -8.32 9.97
CA PRO A 42 -1.31 -9.41 10.26
C PRO A 42 -0.18 -9.53 9.25
N THR A 43 -0.46 -9.38 7.95
CA THR A 43 0.55 -9.41 6.89
C THR A 43 1.53 -8.25 7.02
N LEU A 44 1.02 -7.05 7.24
CA LEU A 44 1.86 -5.86 7.39
C LEU A 44 2.74 -5.96 8.64
N ARG A 45 2.18 -6.42 9.77
CA ARG A 45 2.93 -6.62 11.00
C ARG A 45 4.02 -7.67 10.85
N ALA A 46 3.73 -8.76 10.14
CA ALA A 46 4.72 -9.82 9.92
C ALA A 46 5.93 -9.29 9.13
N ALA A 47 5.69 -8.52 8.07
CA ALA A 47 6.77 -7.92 7.29
C ALA A 47 7.56 -6.90 8.11
N LEU A 48 6.90 -6.07 8.90
CA LEU A 48 7.56 -5.08 9.77
C LEU A 48 8.37 -5.74 10.87
N GLN A 49 7.87 -6.83 11.47
CA GLN A 49 8.60 -7.59 12.48
C GLN A 49 9.85 -8.27 11.91
N ALA A 50 9.83 -8.61 10.62
CA ALA A 50 11.00 -9.11 9.91
C ALA A 50 12.01 -8.01 9.57
N ASN A 51 11.75 -6.77 9.96
CA ASN A 51 12.56 -5.58 9.69
C ASN A 51 12.65 -5.26 8.18
N ALA A 52 11.58 -5.51 7.45
CA ALA A 52 11.47 -5.09 6.05
C ALA A 52 11.13 -3.61 5.95
N ALA A 53 11.51 -3.00 4.83
CA ALA A 53 10.98 -1.71 4.40
C ALA A 53 9.70 -1.99 3.61
N VAL A 54 8.54 -1.68 4.17
CA VAL A 54 7.24 -2.10 3.63
C VAL A 54 6.64 -0.99 2.79
N ILE A 55 6.29 -1.30 1.55
CA ILE A 55 5.63 -0.38 0.60
C ILE A 55 4.28 -0.98 0.23
N VAL A 56 3.20 -0.26 0.52
CA VAL A 56 1.83 -0.77 0.33
C VAL A 56 1.18 -0.07 -0.85
N LEU A 57 0.61 -0.86 -1.76
CA LEU A 57 -0.23 -0.40 -2.86
C LEU A 57 -1.67 -0.87 -2.65
N SER A 58 -2.62 -0.01 -2.95
CA SER A 58 -4.03 -0.37 -2.99
C SER A 58 -4.81 0.59 -3.88
N HIS A 59 -6.05 0.19 -4.21
CA HIS A 59 -7.00 1.07 -4.88
C HIS A 59 -8.17 1.39 -3.95
N LEU A 60 -8.88 2.45 -4.25
CA LEU A 60 -10.09 2.86 -3.56
C LEU A 60 -11.09 3.38 -4.60
N GLY A 61 -12.29 2.77 -4.63
CA GLY A 61 -13.34 3.18 -5.56
C GLY A 61 -12.95 3.00 -7.03
N ARG A 62 -13.53 3.83 -7.88
CA ARG A 62 -13.33 3.79 -9.33
C ARG A 62 -12.99 5.19 -9.87
N PRO A 63 -11.79 5.69 -9.62
CA PRO A 63 -11.40 7.00 -10.10
C PRO A 63 -11.23 7.02 -11.61
N VAL A 64 -11.28 8.22 -12.19
CA VAL A 64 -10.87 8.45 -13.58
C VAL A 64 -9.34 8.40 -13.62
N GLU A 65 -8.77 7.60 -14.52
CA GLU A 65 -7.33 7.48 -14.67
C GLU A 65 -6.68 8.83 -15.00
N GLY A 66 -5.57 9.11 -14.34
CA GLY A 66 -4.81 10.34 -14.54
C GLY A 66 -5.37 11.55 -13.80
N ALA A 67 -6.49 11.39 -13.08
CA ALA A 67 -7.10 12.47 -12.31
C ALA A 67 -7.12 12.12 -10.83
N ILE A 68 -6.61 13.02 -9.99
CA ILE A 68 -6.65 12.87 -8.53
C ILE A 68 -8.04 13.30 -8.04
N ASP A 69 -8.72 12.41 -7.31
CA ASP A 69 -10.00 12.69 -6.67
C ASP A 69 -9.83 12.52 -5.16
N ASN A 70 -9.90 13.63 -4.42
CA ASN A 70 -9.67 13.62 -2.97
C ASN A 70 -10.68 12.74 -2.22
N ARG A 71 -11.87 12.51 -2.79
CA ARG A 71 -12.87 11.61 -2.20
C ARG A 71 -12.43 10.14 -2.26
N LEU A 72 -11.49 9.82 -3.15
CA LEU A 72 -10.97 8.48 -3.35
C LEU A 72 -9.50 8.37 -2.92
N SER A 73 -9.01 9.31 -2.12
CA SER A 73 -7.68 9.27 -1.55
C SER A 73 -7.57 8.20 -0.47
N LEU A 74 -6.40 7.56 -0.38
CA LEU A 74 -6.08 6.62 0.69
C LEU A 74 -5.57 7.32 1.96
N GLN A 75 -5.61 8.64 2.05
CA GLN A 75 -5.17 9.37 3.24
C GLN A 75 -5.86 8.89 4.53
N PRO A 76 -7.20 8.67 4.54
CA PRO A 76 -7.86 8.13 5.76
C PRO A 76 -7.33 6.75 6.14
N VAL A 77 -6.99 5.91 5.16
CA VAL A 77 -6.38 4.60 5.41
C VAL A 77 -5.00 4.75 6.03
N ALA A 78 -4.20 5.68 5.53
CA ALA A 78 -2.88 5.98 6.10
C ALA A 78 -3.01 6.43 7.55
N ASP A 79 -3.97 7.29 7.87
CA ASP A 79 -4.22 7.76 9.23
C ASP A 79 -4.64 6.61 10.15
N TYR A 80 -5.48 5.69 9.66
CA TYR A 80 -5.85 4.49 10.38
C TYR A 80 -4.62 3.62 10.71
N LEU A 81 -3.76 3.37 9.71
CA LEU A 81 -2.55 2.56 9.90
C LEU A 81 -1.59 3.20 10.89
N LYS A 82 -1.47 4.53 10.90
CA LYS A 82 -0.66 5.25 11.88
C LYS A 82 -1.10 4.98 13.32
N GLN A 83 -2.41 4.82 13.54
CA GLN A 83 -2.97 4.54 14.86
C GLN A 83 -2.78 3.07 15.26
N GLN A 84 -2.83 2.14 14.29
CA GLN A 84 -2.80 0.71 14.57
C GLN A 84 -1.40 0.12 14.63
N LEU A 85 -0.44 0.73 13.95
CA LEU A 85 0.93 0.23 13.87
C LEU A 85 1.84 1.06 14.80
N SER A 86 2.80 0.38 15.42
CA SER A 86 3.76 1.02 16.34
C SER A 86 5.02 1.52 15.65
N CYS A 87 5.04 1.51 14.32
CA CYS A 87 6.16 1.99 13.50
C CYS A 87 5.78 3.29 12.78
N PRO A 88 6.77 4.04 12.25
CA PRO A 88 6.48 5.18 11.38
C PRO A 88 5.71 4.73 10.13
N VAL A 89 4.65 5.46 9.80
CA VAL A 89 3.83 5.26 8.59
C VAL A 89 3.85 6.55 7.80
N HIS A 90 4.29 6.45 6.53
CA HIS A 90 4.38 7.60 5.63
C HIS A 90 3.39 7.43 4.48
N PHE A 91 2.63 8.49 4.18
CA PHE A 91 1.74 8.53 3.02
C PHE A 91 2.42 9.29 1.89
N VAL A 92 2.54 8.69 0.70
CA VAL A 92 3.25 9.26 -0.43
C VAL A 92 2.32 9.32 -1.65
N SER A 93 2.15 10.52 -2.20
CA SER A 93 1.30 10.74 -3.39
C SER A 93 2.07 10.56 -4.69
N ASP A 94 3.33 11.01 -4.74
CA ASP A 94 4.18 10.93 -5.92
C ASP A 94 5.26 9.87 -5.69
N TYR A 95 4.98 8.64 -6.12
CA TYR A 95 5.84 7.50 -5.82
C TYR A 95 6.39 6.79 -7.07
N LEU A 96 5.93 7.14 -8.28
CA LEU A 96 6.32 6.39 -9.48
C LEU A 96 7.81 6.54 -9.83
N ASP A 97 8.46 7.59 -9.34
CA ASP A 97 9.89 7.80 -9.54
C ASP A 97 10.74 7.29 -8.37
N GLY A 98 10.11 6.63 -7.42
CA GLY A 98 10.76 6.02 -6.27
C GLY A 98 10.25 6.56 -4.94
N VAL A 99 10.56 5.84 -3.88
CA VAL A 99 10.21 6.21 -2.51
C VAL A 99 11.40 5.94 -1.60
N ASP A 100 11.50 6.71 -0.51
CA ASP A 100 12.54 6.51 0.51
C ASP A 100 11.99 5.54 1.57
N ALA A 101 12.13 4.25 1.31
CA ALA A 101 11.65 3.20 2.21
C ALA A 101 12.78 2.72 3.12
N LYS A 102 12.52 2.71 4.43
CA LYS A 102 13.49 2.30 5.46
C LYS A 102 13.02 1.04 6.19
N PRO A 103 13.96 0.14 6.56
CA PRO A 103 13.59 -1.05 7.34
C PRO A 103 12.84 -0.68 8.61
N GLY A 104 11.76 -1.43 8.90
CA GLY A 104 10.91 -1.21 10.07
C GLY A 104 9.89 -0.09 9.90
N GLU A 105 9.84 0.57 8.75
CA GLU A 105 8.87 1.61 8.44
C GLU A 105 7.95 1.18 7.30
N LEU A 106 6.75 1.77 7.26
CA LEU A 106 5.75 1.48 6.24
C LEU A 106 5.46 2.73 5.42
N ILE A 107 5.48 2.58 4.10
CA ILE A 107 5.01 3.59 3.17
C ILE A 107 3.71 3.10 2.55
N ILE A 108 2.66 3.91 2.63
CA ILE A 108 1.43 3.67 1.86
C ILE A 108 1.37 4.68 0.72
N CYS A 109 1.27 4.16 -0.50
CA CYS A 109 1.18 4.97 -1.70
C CYS A 109 -0.27 5.38 -1.95
N GLU A 110 -0.46 6.58 -2.53
CA GLU A 110 -1.79 7.06 -2.91
C GLU A 110 -2.45 6.09 -3.90
N ASN A 111 -3.76 6.14 -3.99
CA ASN A 111 -4.60 5.27 -4.81
C ASN A 111 -3.94 4.93 -6.15
N VAL A 112 -3.58 3.65 -6.33
CA VAL A 112 -2.84 3.22 -7.53
C VAL A 112 -3.68 3.40 -8.80
N ARG A 113 -5.01 3.44 -8.71
CA ARG A 113 -5.91 3.67 -9.84
C ARG A 113 -5.99 5.13 -10.27
N PHE A 114 -5.34 6.05 -9.58
CA PHE A 114 -5.11 7.39 -10.12
C PHE A 114 -4.11 7.36 -11.28
N ASN A 115 -3.29 6.33 -11.39
CA ASN A 115 -2.30 6.20 -12.45
C ASN A 115 -2.93 5.70 -13.75
N VAL A 116 -2.55 6.32 -14.87
CA VAL A 116 -2.96 5.85 -16.19
C VAL A 116 -2.35 4.47 -16.44
N GLY A 117 -3.17 3.54 -16.93
CA GLY A 117 -2.74 2.19 -17.27
C GLY A 117 -2.93 1.14 -16.18
N GLU A 118 -3.35 1.50 -14.96
CA GLU A 118 -3.50 0.53 -13.88
C GLU A 118 -4.57 -0.52 -14.20
N LYS A 119 -5.75 -0.08 -14.68
CA LYS A 119 -6.83 -1.00 -15.06
C LYS A 119 -6.45 -1.88 -16.25
N ALA A 120 -5.72 -1.34 -17.20
CA ALA A 120 -5.29 -2.05 -18.39
C ALA A 120 -4.08 -2.95 -18.14
N ASN A 121 -3.55 -2.97 -16.91
CA ASN A 121 -2.33 -3.71 -16.57
C ASN A 121 -1.18 -3.33 -17.51
N ASP A 122 -0.99 -2.02 -17.71
CA ASP A 122 0.03 -1.47 -18.59
C ASP A 122 1.43 -1.93 -18.17
N ALA A 123 2.23 -2.42 -19.13
CA ALA A 123 3.54 -2.97 -18.84
C ALA A 123 4.52 -1.92 -18.30
N ASP A 124 4.49 -0.69 -18.82
CA ASP A 124 5.38 0.38 -18.35
C ASP A 124 5.06 0.81 -16.93
N LEU A 125 3.77 0.95 -16.60
CA LEU A 125 3.33 1.24 -15.23
C LEU A 125 3.74 0.10 -14.29
N SER A 126 3.51 -1.15 -14.69
CA SER A 126 3.88 -2.31 -13.88
C SER A 126 5.37 -2.35 -13.57
N LYS A 127 6.21 -2.02 -14.56
CA LYS A 127 7.67 -1.94 -14.37
C LYS A 127 8.06 -0.81 -13.41
N ARG A 128 7.39 0.35 -13.50
CA ARG A 128 7.66 1.47 -12.57
C ARG A 128 7.27 1.10 -11.14
N LEU A 129 6.14 0.43 -10.96
CA LEU A 129 5.72 -0.05 -9.63
C LEU A 129 6.70 -1.11 -9.10
N ALA A 130 7.14 -2.04 -9.94
CA ALA A 130 8.09 -3.07 -9.52
C ALA A 130 9.44 -2.51 -9.09
N LYS A 131 9.85 -1.37 -9.63
CA LYS A 131 11.10 -0.71 -9.24
C LYS A 131 11.06 -0.10 -7.84
N LEU A 132 9.90 -0.03 -7.20
CA LEU A 132 9.79 0.46 -5.82
C LEU A 132 10.39 -0.51 -4.81
N CYS A 133 10.49 -1.77 -5.16
CA CYS A 133 11.07 -2.81 -4.30
C CYS A 133 12.40 -3.37 -4.84
#